data_1761c51efa47c7b0c70fb651e7f4a0be
#
_entry.id   1761c51efa47c7b0c70fb651e7f4a0be
#
_cell.length_a   1.000
_cell.length_b   1.000
_cell.length_c   1.000
_cell.angle_alpha   90.00
_cell.angle_beta   90.00
_cell.angle_gamma   90.00
#
_symmetry.space_group_name_H-M   'P 1'
#
loop_
_entity.id
_entity.type
_entity.pdbx_description
1 polymer ?
#
loop_
_entity_poly.entity_id
_entity_poly.type
_entity_poly.pdbx_seq_one_letter_code
_entity_poly.pdbx_strand_id
1 'polypeptide(L)'
;LRLAEVRYRAGNISSLDVIDAQQNLLTQENQLTGLQREHSQLLNQQAVLLGTVPGCQIVEPTTLPKGSLPKVNANIPASILMRRPDISAKEWQLREALATVDIKRSEYYPTFNLTGALGTSSASLLALLHNPVGSVGANLTLPFLEWRQRDIEVKIARNDYEQRMLEFKQLLYKAMSSIEDALSFRNQLLLQETRLREELELARKSEWLNEVRYRHGAVRISFWLDAQEKRRQAELRLDENRFNQLQNLAKIYLEFGGASTFP
;
A
#
# COMPACT_ATOMS: atom_id res chain seq x y z
N LEU A 1 7.06 40.88 8.21
CA LEU A 1 7.68 41.89 7.35
C LEU A 1 7.18 43.30 7.72
N ARG A 2 5.88 43.58 7.65
CA ARG A 2 5.30 44.91 7.92
C ARG A 2 5.78 45.59 9.22
N LEU A 3 5.86 44.80 10.31
CA LEU A 3 6.36 45.34 11.59
C LEU A 3 7.86 45.69 11.53
N ALA A 4 8.67 44.90 10.83
CA ALA A 4 10.08 45.17 10.64
C ALA A 4 10.29 46.48 9.84
N GLU A 5 9.55 46.67 8.75
CA GLU A 5 9.61 47.88 7.92
C GLU A 5 9.24 49.15 8.72
N VAL A 6 8.16 49.11 9.53
CA VAL A 6 7.73 50.22 10.36
C VAL A 6 8.81 50.59 11.38
N ARG A 7 9.43 49.58 12.04
CA ARG A 7 10.50 49.82 13.02
C ARG A 7 11.78 50.31 12.38
N TYR A 8 12.10 49.85 11.16
CA TYR A 8 13.22 50.36 10.40
C TYR A 8 13.05 51.87 10.07
N ARG A 9 11.85 52.27 9.58
CA ARG A 9 11.53 53.68 9.33
C ARG A 9 11.58 54.53 10.58
N ALA A 10 11.27 53.95 11.75
CA ALA A 10 11.38 54.60 13.04
C ALA A 10 12.81 54.60 13.59
N GLY A 11 13.82 54.06 12.90
CA GLY A 11 15.20 53.97 13.33
C GLY A 11 15.47 52.96 14.46
N ASN A 12 14.53 52.05 14.74
CA ASN A 12 14.62 51.13 15.88
C ASN A 12 15.27 49.78 15.56
N ILE A 13 15.48 49.46 14.29
CA ILE A 13 16.14 48.23 13.85
C ILE A 13 17.04 48.49 12.62
N SER A 14 17.92 47.55 12.33
CA SER A 14 18.84 47.65 11.19
C SER A 14 18.18 47.23 9.88
N SER A 15 18.79 47.66 8.75
CA SER A 15 18.40 47.16 7.42
C SER A 15 18.54 45.62 7.28
N LEU A 16 19.50 45.04 8.00
CA LEU A 16 19.70 43.58 8.03
C LEU A 16 18.46 42.85 8.59
N ASP A 17 17.84 43.41 9.65
CA ASP A 17 16.62 42.78 10.22
C ASP A 17 15.44 42.79 9.24
N VAL A 18 15.36 43.80 8.35
CA VAL A 18 14.35 43.85 7.28
C VAL A 18 14.66 42.81 6.20
N ILE A 19 15.94 42.68 5.80
CA ILE A 19 16.38 41.68 4.82
C ILE A 19 16.09 40.25 5.33
N ASP A 20 16.42 39.97 6.61
CA ASP A 20 16.13 38.69 7.25
C ASP A 20 14.63 38.38 7.23
N ALA A 21 13.78 39.37 7.55
CA ALA A 21 12.33 39.21 7.48
C ALA A 21 11.79 39.00 6.05
N GLN A 22 12.41 39.64 5.04
CA GLN A 22 12.05 39.42 3.61
C GLN A 22 12.48 38.05 3.13
N GLN A 23 13.68 37.59 3.47
CA GLN A 23 14.15 36.25 3.12
C GLN A 23 13.26 35.17 3.71
N ASN A 24 12.84 35.34 4.99
CA ASN A 24 11.93 34.41 5.63
C ASN A 24 10.57 34.37 4.94
N LEU A 25 10.01 35.53 4.56
CA LEU A 25 8.75 35.57 3.78
C LEU A 25 8.86 34.81 2.47
N LEU A 26 9.88 35.08 1.66
CA LEU A 26 10.11 34.41 0.37
C LEU A 26 10.27 32.90 0.54
N THR A 27 10.96 32.48 1.60
CA THR A 27 11.11 31.05 1.92
C THR A 27 9.75 30.40 2.20
N GLN A 28 8.88 31.06 2.98
CA GLN A 28 7.54 30.56 3.27
C GLN A 28 6.63 30.53 2.01
N GLU A 29 6.72 31.54 1.16
CA GLU A 29 5.97 31.59 -0.10
C GLU A 29 6.40 30.47 -1.06
N ASN A 30 7.70 30.17 -1.16
CA ASN A 30 8.22 29.06 -1.94
C ASN A 30 7.76 27.71 -1.39
N GLN A 31 7.74 27.52 -0.07
CA GLN A 31 7.21 26.33 0.55
C GLN A 31 5.71 26.16 0.27
N LEU A 32 4.93 27.24 0.36
CA LEU A 32 3.51 27.23 0.03
C LEU A 32 3.26 26.78 -1.42
N THR A 33 4.03 27.32 -2.37
CA THR A 33 3.94 26.94 -3.78
C THR A 33 4.24 25.43 -3.98
N GLY A 34 5.24 24.91 -3.27
CA GLY A 34 5.56 23.49 -3.26
C GLY A 34 4.39 22.63 -2.77
N LEU A 35 3.80 23.01 -1.63
CA LEU A 35 2.64 22.32 -1.06
C LEU A 35 1.40 22.37 -1.95
N GLN A 36 1.14 23.51 -2.60
CA GLN A 36 0.03 23.64 -3.55
C GLN A 36 0.16 22.71 -4.76
N ARG A 37 1.40 22.56 -5.27
CA ARG A 37 1.68 21.58 -6.35
C ARG A 37 1.42 20.16 -5.88
N GLU A 38 1.94 19.79 -4.72
CA GLU A 38 1.77 18.44 -4.16
C GLU A 38 0.29 18.12 -3.90
N HIS A 39 -0.44 19.07 -3.33
CA HIS A 39 -1.87 18.96 -3.12
C HIS A 39 -2.63 18.70 -4.44
N SER A 40 -2.33 19.46 -5.50
CA SER A 40 -2.94 19.24 -6.82
C SER A 40 -2.61 17.84 -7.37
N GLN A 41 -1.39 17.34 -7.18
CA GLN A 41 -1.01 15.99 -7.59
C GLN A 41 -1.79 14.91 -6.82
N LEU A 42 -1.96 15.08 -5.51
CA LEU A 42 -2.73 14.15 -4.68
C LEU A 42 -4.21 14.13 -5.05
N LEU A 43 -4.81 15.28 -5.36
CA LEU A 43 -6.20 15.36 -5.87
C LEU A 43 -6.38 14.61 -7.19
N ASN A 44 -5.42 14.76 -8.12
CA ASN A 44 -5.45 14.01 -9.37
C ASN A 44 -5.34 12.50 -9.14
N GLN A 45 -4.46 12.06 -8.22
CA GLN A 45 -4.35 10.64 -7.85
C GLN A 45 -5.65 10.13 -7.21
N GLN A 46 -6.27 10.92 -6.34
CA GLN A 46 -7.54 10.58 -5.72
C GLN A 46 -8.66 10.45 -6.77
N ALA A 47 -8.72 11.37 -7.75
CA ALA A 47 -9.68 11.29 -8.84
C ALA A 47 -9.53 9.98 -9.63
N VAL A 48 -8.31 9.59 -9.95
CA VAL A 48 -8.02 8.29 -10.62
C VAL A 48 -8.51 7.11 -9.79
N LEU A 49 -8.26 7.11 -8.47
CA LEU A 49 -8.73 6.04 -7.58
C LEU A 49 -10.26 5.96 -7.48
N LEU A 50 -10.94 7.10 -7.58
CA LEU A 50 -12.41 7.18 -7.60
C LEU A 50 -13.02 6.92 -8.99
N GLY A 51 -12.20 6.74 -10.02
CA GLY A 51 -12.66 6.57 -11.40
C GLY A 51 -13.27 7.85 -12.00
N THR A 52 -12.93 9.03 -11.48
CA THR A 52 -13.40 10.33 -11.97
C THR A 52 -12.32 11.04 -12.79
N VAL A 53 -12.74 12.03 -13.57
CA VAL A 53 -11.79 12.81 -14.40
C VAL A 53 -10.94 13.71 -13.50
N PRO A 54 -9.59 13.72 -13.66
CA PRO A 54 -8.72 14.66 -12.94
C PRO A 54 -9.18 16.11 -13.12
N GLY A 55 -9.14 16.89 -12.03
CA GLY A 55 -9.64 18.28 -12.02
C GLY A 55 -11.10 18.43 -11.58
N CYS A 56 -11.84 17.34 -11.32
CA CYS A 56 -13.14 17.43 -10.65
C CYS A 56 -12.97 17.90 -9.20
N GLN A 57 -13.93 18.71 -8.73
CA GLN A 57 -13.96 19.08 -7.31
C GLN A 57 -14.31 17.84 -6.47
N ILE A 58 -13.36 17.43 -5.65
CA ILE A 58 -13.55 16.38 -4.65
C ILE A 58 -13.76 17.06 -3.29
N VAL A 59 -14.75 16.60 -2.53
CA VAL A 59 -14.99 17.13 -1.18
C VAL A 59 -13.88 16.63 -0.27
N GLU A 60 -13.06 17.55 0.23
CA GLU A 60 -11.94 17.27 1.12
C GLU A 60 -12.25 17.70 2.55
N PRO A 61 -11.82 16.96 3.55
CA PRO A 61 -11.80 17.44 4.92
C PRO A 61 -10.72 18.52 5.09
N THR A 62 -11.05 19.63 5.73
CA THR A 62 -10.12 20.75 5.96
C THR A 62 -9.09 20.46 7.04
N THR A 63 -9.29 19.44 7.86
CA THR A 63 -8.41 19.07 8.98
C THR A 63 -8.32 17.56 9.14
N LEU A 64 -7.19 17.09 9.66
CA LEU A 64 -7.04 15.68 10.03
C LEU A 64 -8.04 15.28 11.14
N PRO A 65 -8.58 14.04 11.10
CA PRO A 65 -9.47 13.55 12.15
C PRO A 65 -8.79 13.59 13.52
N LYS A 66 -9.41 14.29 14.48
CA LYS A 66 -8.90 14.47 15.85
C LYS A 66 -9.39 13.41 16.84
N GLY A 67 -10.26 12.49 16.41
CA GLY A 67 -10.81 11.44 17.27
C GLY A 67 -9.75 10.45 17.79
N SER A 68 -10.06 9.75 18.89
CA SER A 68 -9.22 8.64 19.35
C SER A 68 -9.20 7.53 18.30
N LEU A 69 -8.02 6.99 18.03
CA LEU A 69 -7.88 5.85 17.12
C LEU A 69 -8.43 4.58 17.79
N PRO A 70 -9.11 3.70 17.05
CA PRO A 70 -9.60 2.44 17.58
C PRO A 70 -8.46 1.62 18.21
N LYS A 71 -8.76 0.95 19.31
CA LYS A 71 -7.80 0.04 19.94
C LYS A 71 -7.67 -1.21 19.06
N VAL A 72 -6.46 -1.57 18.72
CA VAL A 72 -6.15 -2.80 17.99
C VAL A 72 -5.64 -3.82 19.01
N ASN A 73 -6.31 -4.96 19.13
CA ASN A 73 -5.85 -6.04 20.00
C ASN A 73 -4.63 -6.72 19.36
N ALA A 74 -3.54 -6.84 20.11
CA ALA A 74 -2.31 -7.47 19.63
C ALA A 74 -2.43 -9.01 19.55
N ASN A 75 -3.39 -9.62 20.27
CA ASN A 75 -3.63 -11.07 20.25
C ASN A 75 -4.47 -11.47 19.03
N ILE A 76 -3.84 -11.56 17.88
CA ILE A 76 -4.52 -11.89 16.63
C ILE A 76 -4.32 -13.36 16.34
N PRO A 77 -5.40 -14.16 16.25
CA PRO A 77 -5.28 -15.57 15.90
C PRO A 77 -4.77 -15.74 14.46
N ALA A 78 -3.92 -16.72 14.24
CA ALA A 78 -3.36 -17.04 12.91
C ALA A 78 -4.45 -17.26 11.82
N SER A 79 -5.68 -17.58 12.24
CA SER A 79 -6.82 -17.71 11.33
C SER A 79 -7.18 -16.43 10.55
N ILE A 80 -6.79 -15.25 11.04
CA ILE A 80 -7.00 -13.99 10.31
C ILE A 80 -6.11 -13.91 9.07
N LEU A 81 -4.90 -14.47 9.11
CA LEU A 81 -4.03 -14.54 7.95
C LEU A 81 -4.69 -15.27 6.77
N MET A 82 -5.48 -16.29 7.05
CA MET A 82 -6.19 -17.05 6.00
C MET A 82 -7.32 -16.26 5.32
N ARG A 83 -7.70 -15.09 5.86
CA ARG A 83 -8.67 -14.18 5.20
C ARG A 83 -8.02 -13.32 4.13
N ARG A 84 -6.70 -13.25 4.10
CA ARG A 84 -5.97 -12.47 3.10
C ARG A 84 -6.10 -13.11 1.72
N PRO A 85 -6.54 -12.35 0.70
CA PRO A 85 -6.73 -12.90 -0.65
C PRO A 85 -5.45 -13.42 -1.29
N ASP A 86 -4.30 -12.78 -0.99
CA ASP A 86 -2.99 -13.18 -1.51
C ASP A 86 -2.54 -14.55 -0.96
N ILE A 87 -2.79 -14.81 0.32
CA ILE A 87 -2.50 -16.11 0.97
C ILE A 87 -3.43 -17.18 0.41
N SER A 88 -4.73 -16.89 0.29
CA SER A 88 -5.70 -17.80 -0.29
C SER A 88 -5.35 -18.14 -1.75
N ALA A 89 -4.97 -17.15 -2.55
CA ALA A 89 -4.54 -17.38 -3.94
C ALA A 89 -3.31 -18.30 -4.03
N LYS A 90 -2.32 -18.11 -3.14
CA LYS A 90 -1.13 -18.97 -3.08
C LYS A 90 -1.45 -20.39 -2.59
N GLU A 91 -2.41 -20.55 -1.70
CA GLU A 91 -2.89 -21.87 -1.28
C GLU A 91 -3.52 -22.63 -2.46
N TRP A 92 -4.36 -21.96 -3.27
CA TRP A 92 -4.92 -22.56 -4.46
C TRP A 92 -3.88 -22.93 -5.50
N GLN A 93 -2.85 -22.08 -5.71
CA GLN A 93 -1.72 -22.40 -6.59
C GLN A 93 -0.92 -23.62 -6.09
N LEU A 94 -0.78 -23.77 -4.78
CA LEU A 94 -0.13 -24.95 -4.19
C LEU A 94 -0.96 -26.22 -4.43
N ARG A 95 -2.27 -26.14 -4.27
CA ARG A 95 -3.20 -27.26 -4.58
C ARG A 95 -3.19 -27.64 -6.07
N GLU A 96 -3.13 -26.63 -6.95
CA GLU A 96 -2.97 -26.83 -8.39
C GLU A 96 -1.69 -27.61 -8.71
N ALA A 97 -0.55 -27.20 -8.15
CA ALA A 97 0.72 -27.89 -8.35
C ALA A 97 0.69 -29.34 -7.84
N LEU A 98 0.04 -29.59 -6.70
CA LEU A 98 -0.15 -30.93 -6.18
C LEU A 98 -1.01 -31.79 -7.16
N ALA A 99 -2.12 -31.23 -7.63
CA ALA A 99 -2.97 -31.91 -8.64
C ALA A 99 -2.19 -32.21 -9.95
N THR A 100 -1.27 -31.31 -10.34
CA THR A 100 -0.42 -31.52 -11.51
C THR A 100 0.52 -32.72 -11.31
N VAL A 101 1.05 -32.94 -10.10
CA VAL A 101 1.83 -34.16 -9.80
C VAL A 101 0.99 -35.41 -9.99
N ASP A 102 -0.27 -35.38 -9.53
CA ASP A 102 -1.17 -36.54 -9.66
C ASP A 102 -1.58 -36.76 -11.12
N ILE A 103 -1.79 -35.69 -11.89
CA ILE A 103 -2.02 -35.77 -13.35
C ILE A 103 -0.82 -36.46 -14.02
N LYS A 104 0.42 -36.01 -13.73
CA LYS A 104 1.62 -36.58 -14.31
C LYS A 104 1.80 -38.04 -13.93
N ARG A 105 1.39 -38.46 -12.74
CA ARG A 105 1.34 -39.88 -12.36
C ARG A 105 0.27 -40.64 -13.11
N SER A 106 -0.91 -40.06 -13.32
CA SER A 106 -2.01 -40.73 -14.02
C SER A 106 -1.73 -40.95 -15.51
N GLU A 107 -0.86 -40.15 -16.12
CA GLU A 107 -0.39 -40.29 -17.50
C GLU A 107 0.41 -41.59 -17.75
N TYR A 108 0.81 -42.34 -16.70
CA TYR A 108 1.39 -43.70 -16.83
C TYR A 108 0.38 -44.76 -17.20
N TYR A 109 -0.92 -44.54 -16.98
CA TYR A 109 -1.94 -45.53 -17.23
C TYR A 109 -2.28 -45.59 -18.72
N PRO A 110 -2.60 -46.80 -19.24
CA PRO A 110 -3.07 -46.96 -20.62
C PRO A 110 -4.33 -46.14 -20.88
N THR A 111 -4.36 -45.45 -22.00
CA THR A 111 -5.57 -44.75 -22.45
C THR A 111 -6.21 -45.50 -23.62
N PHE A 112 -7.51 -45.72 -23.51
CA PHE A 112 -8.33 -46.34 -24.54
C PHE A 112 -9.31 -45.30 -25.07
N ASN A 113 -9.18 -44.97 -26.36
CA ASN A 113 -10.07 -44.04 -27.03
C ASN A 113 -10.90 -44.78 -28.06
N LEU A 114 -12.24 -44.71 -27.94
CA LEU A 114 -13.19 -45.19 -28.91
C LEU A 114 -13.76 -43.97 -29.66
N THR A 115 -13.61 -43.96 -30.97
CA THR A 115 -14.14 -42.94 -31.86
C THR A 115 -15.18 -43.54 -32.79
N GLY A 116 -16.33 -42.86 -32.91
CA GLY A 116 -17.37 -43.21 -33.85
C GLY A 116 -17.75 -42.00 -34.69
N ALA A 117 -17.82 -42.13 -35.98
CA ALA A 117 -18.35 -41.10 -36.86
C ALA A 117 -19.41 -41.67 -37.77
N LEU A 118 -20.55 -41.03 -37.86
CA LEU A 118 -21.62 -41.30 -38.79
C LEU A 118 -21.77 -40.09 -39.70
N GLY A 119 -21.74 -40.31 -40.98
CA GLY A 119 -21.89 -39.25 -41.96
C GLY A 119 -22.49 -39.75 -43.24
N THR A 120 -22.80 -38.87 -44.14
CA THR A 120 -23.22 -39.20 -45.50
C THR A 120 -22.27 -38.46 -46.44
N SER A 121 -21.85 -39.14 -47.51
CA SER A 121 -20.98 -38.56 -48.53
C SER A 121 -21.64 -38.72 -49.87
N SER A 122 -21.93 -37.63 -50.58
CA SER A 122 -22.53 -37.65 -51.92
C SER A 122 -22.05 -36.46 -52.73
N ALA A 123 -21.89 -36.71 -54.06
CA ALA A 123 -21.57 -35.68 -55.03
C ALA A 123 -22.78 -34.79 -55.42
N SER A 124 -24.02 -35.21 -55.02
CA SER A 124 -25.24 -34.43 -55.24
C SER A 124 -26.13 -34.37 -54.01
N LEU A 125 -26.80 -33.20 -53.80
CA LEU A 125 -27.69 -32.98 -52.68
C LEU A 125 -28.87 -33.98 -52.58
N LEU A 126 -29.36 -34.44 -53.69
CA LEU A 126 -30.47 -35.44 -53.75
C LEU A 126 -30.06 -36.84 -53.31
N ALA A 127 -28.77 -37.17 -53.39
CA ALA A 127 -28.26 -38.49 -53.02
C ALA A 127 -27.61 -38.53 -51.63
N LEU A 128 -27.69 -37.45 -50.88
CA LEU A 128 -27.02 -37.28 -49.55
C LEU A 128 -27.48 -38.37 -48.56
N LEU A 129 -28.74 -38.77 -48.59
CA LEU A 129 -29.32 -39.77 -47.68
C LEU A 129 -29.15 -41.22 -48.16
N HIS A 130 -28.66 -41.41 -49.38
CA HIS A 130 -28.55 -42.76 -49.99
C HIS A 130 -27.19 -43.43 -49.74
N ASN A 131 -26.20 -42.69 -49.21
CA ASN A 131 -24.87 -43.25 -48.98
C ASN A 131 -24.37 -43.01 -47.57
N PRO A 132 -24.95 -43.68 -46.55
CA PRO A 132 -24.50 -43.56 -45.18
C PRO A 132 -23.11 -44.19 -45.00
N VAL A 133 -22.18 -43.46 -44.41
CA VAL A 133 -20.83 -43.90 -44.04
C VAL A 133 -20.70 -43.92 -42.57
N GLY A 134 -20.46 -45.08 -41.98
CA GLY A 134 -20.14 -45.20 -40.55
C GLY A 134 -18.70 -45.68 -40.37
N SER A 135 -17.97 -45.04 -39.47
CA SER A 135 -16.64 -45.51 -39.06
C SER A 135 -16.59 -45.66 -37.55
N VAL A 136 -15.98 -46.73 -37.10
CA VAL A 136 -15.67 -47.00 -35.70
C VAL A 136 -14.17 -47.26 -35.61
N GLY A 137 -13.49 -46.50 -34.77
CA GLY A 137 -12.05 -46.64 -34.50
C GLY A 137 -11.78 -46.86 -33.03
N ALA A 138 -10.87 -47.74 -32.69
CA ALA A 138 -10.36 -47.95 -31.35
C ALA A 138 -8.85 -47.71 -31.34
N ASN A 139 -8.38 -46.86 -30.41
CA ASN A 139 -6.96 -46.58 -30.25
C ASN A 139 -6.55 -46.86 -28.80
N LEU A 140 -5.50 -47.66 -28.62
CA LEU A 140 -4.89 -47.94 -27.31
C LEU A 140 -3.51 -47.33 -27.28
N THR A 141 -3.29 -46.37 -26.34
CA THR A 141 -1.98 -45.78 -26.10
C THR A 141 -1.38 -46.38 -24.84
N LEU A 142 -0.13 -46.82 -24.92
CA LEU A 142 0.60 -47.48 -23.84
C LEU A 142 1.79 -46.60 -23.34
N PRO A 143 1.55 -45.58 -22.52
CA PRO A 143 2.57 -44.59 -22.12
C PRO A 143 3.68 -45.20 -21.25
N PHE A 144 3.45 -46.29 -20.56
CA PHE A 144 4.39 -46.95 -19.69
C PHE A 144 5.66 -47.46 -20.42
N LEU A 145 5.64 -47.55 -21.74
CA LEU A 145 6.83 -47.87 -22.53
C LEU A 145 7.90 -46.77 -22.48
N GLU A 146 7.47 -45.53 -22.21
CA GLU A 146 8.36 -44.34 -22.05
C GLU A 146 8.63 -44.04 -20.59
N TRP A 147 8.77 -45.07 -19.76
CA TRP A 147 8.86 -44.91 -18.29
C TRP A 147 9.96 -43.91 -17.80
N ARG A 148 11.08 -43.84 -18.51
CA ARG A 148 12.19 -42.90 -18.16
C ARG A 148 11.80 -41.43 -18.30
N GLN A 149 11.14 -41.11 -19.38
CA GLN A 149 10.66 -39.74 -19.63
C GLN A 149 9.60 -39.35 -18.59
N ARG A 150 8.66 -40.27 -18.35
CA ARG A 150 7.58 -40.07 -17.38
C ARG A 150 8.08 -39.87 -15.96
N ASP A 151 9.07 -40.66 -15.53
CA ASP A 151 9.69 -40.50 -14.22
C ASP A 151 10.32 -39.11 -14.07
N ILE A 152 10.95 -38.59 -15.12
CA ILE A 152 11.52 -37.23 -15.12
C ILE A 152 10.40 -36.20 -15.05
N GLU A 153 9.30 -36.34 -15.80
CA GLU A 153 8.18 -35.40 -15.76
C GLU A 153 7.50 -35.35 -14.38
N VAL A 154 7.33 -36.48 -13.71
CA VAL A 154 6.84 -36.54 -12.32
C VAL A 154 7.81 -35.86 -11.35
N LYS A 155 9.11 -36.05 -11.51
CA LYS A 155 10.12 -35.36 -10.69
C LYS A 155 10.11 -33.88 -10.90
N ILE A 156 9.96 -33.42 -12.15
CA ILE A 156 9.83 -31.97 -12.44
C ILE A 156 8.58 -31.38 -11.77
N ALA A 157 7.41 -32.06 -11.93
CA ALA A 157 6.17 -31.60 -11.29
C ALA A 157 6.28 -31.59 -9.75
N ARG A 158 6.99 -32.56 -9.16
CA ARG A 158 7.23 -32.59 -7.72
C ARG A 158 8.15 -31.46 -7.26
N ASN A 159 9.20 -31.14 -8.00
CA ASN A 159 10.07 -30.02 -7.70
C ASN A 159 9.30 -28.67 -7.81
N ASP A 160 8.42 -28.53 -8.79
CA ASP A 160 7.56 -27.33 -8.90
C ASP A 160 6.61 -27.22 -7.68
N TYR A 161 6.00 -28.31 -7.23
CA TYR A 161 5.20 -28.34 -6.01
C TYR A 161 6.02 -27.93 -4.78
N GLU A 162 7.24 -28.45 -4.62
CA GLU A 162 8.13 -28.11 -3.51
C GLU A 162 8.54 -26.63 -3.55
N GLN A 163 8.81 -26.08 -4.74
CA GLN A 163 9.06 -24.67 -4.93
C GLN A 163 7.86 -23.82 -4.49
N ARG A 164 6.65 -24.17 -4.94
CA ARG A 164 5.42 -23.45 -4.56
C ARG A 164 5.12 -23.55 -3.08
N MET A 165 5.45 -24.66 -2.45
CA MET A 165 5.35 -24.82 -1.00
C MET A 165 6.29 -23.85 -0.25
N LEU A 166 7.52 -23.68 -0.73
CA LEU A 166 8.46 -22.72 -0.17
C LEU A 166 8.01 -21.27 -0.36
N GLU A 167 7.48 -20.94 -1.55
CA GLU A 167 6.90 -19.61 -1.84
C GLU A 167 5.71 -19.30 -0.92
N PHE A 168 4.81 -20.27 -0.70
CA PHE A 168 3.69 -20.13 0.22
C PHE A 168 4.18 -19.88 1.67
N LYS A 169 5.17 -20.65 2.12
CA LYS A 169 5.81 -20.47 3.44
C LYS A 169 6.44 -19.09 3.59
N GLN A 170 7.15 -18.64 2.55
CA GLN A 170 7.77 -17.32 2.53
C GLN A 170 6.72 -16.20 2.61
N LEU A 171 5.60 -16.34 1.86
CA LEU A 171 4.50 -15.37 1.92
C LEU A 171 3.88 -15.32 3.32
N LEU A 172 3.66 -16.46 3.98
CA LEU A 172 3.16 -16.49 5.35
C LEU A 172 4.09 -15.75 6.32
N TYR A 173 5.39 -16.03 6.27
CA TYR A 173 6.35 -15.35 7.14
C TYR A 173 6.42 -13.85 6.87
N LYS A 174 6.34 -13.44 5.60
CA LYS A 174 6.31 -12.04 5.21
C LYS A 174 5.04 -11.34 5.72
N ALA A 175 3.89 -12.01 5.65
CA ALA A 175 2.64 -11.50 6.20
C ALA A 175 2.68 -11.36 7.73
N MET A 176 3.26 -12.32 8.43
CA MET A 176 3.46 -12.23 9.89
C MET A 176 4.38 -11.07 10.27
N SER A 177 5.50 -10.91 9.54
CA SER A 177 6.44 -9.82 9.77
C SER A 177 5.78 -8.46 9.52
N SER A 178 5.00 -8.30 8.43
CA SER A 178 4.36 -7.01 8.13
C SER A 178 3.32 -6.60 9.17
N ILE A 179 2.62 -7.56 9.78
CA ILE A 179 1.70 -7.31 10.89
C ILE A 179 2.46 -6.85 12.14
N GLU A 180 3.52 -7.57 12.51
CA GLU A 180 4.33 -7.24 13.69
C GLU A 180 4.97 -5.86 13.53
N ASP A 181 5.52 -5.56 12.35
CA ASP A 181 6.07 -4.25 12.01
C ASP A 181 5.02 -3.14 12.15
N ALA A 182 3.80 -3.37 11.65
CA ALA A 182 2.72 -2.39 11.73
C ALA A 182 2.25 -2.16 13.18
N LEU A 183 2.18 -3.19 14.01
CA LEU A 183 1.83 -3.09 15.43
C LEU A 183 2.93 -2.41 16.25
N SER A 184 4.19 -2.77 15.98
CA SER A 184 5.36 -2.13 16.61
C SER A 184 5.43 -0.65 16.26
N PHE A 185 5.26 -0.32 14.98
CA PHE A 185 5.26 1.06 14.51
C PHE A 185 4.13 1.89 15.14
N ARG A 186 2.93 1.31 15.31
CA ARG A 186 1.84 1.97 16.04
C ARG A 186 2.26 2.37 17.47
N ASN A 187 2.87 1.45 18.21
CA ASN A 187 3.30 1.73 19.58
C ASN A 187 4.35 2.84 19.62
N GLN A 188 5.28 2.83 18.67
CA GLN A 188 6.30 3.87 18.54
C GLN A 188 5.69 5.24 18.22
N LEU A 189 4.71 5.31 17.31
CA LEU A 189 4.01 6.56 16.97
C LEU A 189 3.26 7.14 18.18
N LEU A 190 2.63 6.33 19.02
CA LEU A 190 1.96 6.78 20.23
C LEU A 190 2.94 7.35 21.27
N LEU A 191 4.09 6.70 21.45
CA LEU A 191 5.16 7.21 22.31
C LEU A 191 5.77 8.50 21.76
N GLN A 192 5.93 8.59 20.45
CA GLN A 192 6.43 9.79 19.78
C GLN A 192 5.44 10.97 19.92
N GLU A 193 4.13 10.71 19.81
CA GLU A 193 3.11 11.77 19.97
C GLU A 193 3.23 12.48 21.30
N THR A 194 3.43 11.74 22.41
CA THR A 194 3.56 12.37 23.75
C THR A 194 4.75 13.32 23.79
N ARG A 195 5.90 12.92 23.24
CA ARG A 195 7.11 13.74 23.18
C ARG A 195 6.96 14.95 22.27
N LEU A 196 6.32 14.78 21.11
CA LEU A 196 6.06 15.87 20.18
C LEU A 196 5.08 16.91 20.75
N ARG A 197 4.12 16.50 21.58
CA ARG A 197 3.24 17.42 22.29
C ARG A 197 4.03 18.26 23.32
N GLU A 198 4.90 17.64 24.08
CA GLU A 198 5.78 18.35 25.04
C GLU A 198 6.71 19.33 24.30
N GLU A 199 7.32 18.88 23.18
CA GLU A 199 8.18 19.72 22.34
C GLU A 199 7.42 20.95 21.82
N LEU A 200 6.18 20.77 21.35
CA LEU A 200 5.33 21.87 20.89
C LEU A 200 5.03 22.87 22.00
N GLU A 201 4.70 22.41 23.20
CA GLU A 201 4.46 23.30 24.33
C GLU A 201 5.72 24.12 24.73
N LEU A 202 6.89 23.48 24.70
CA LEU A 202 8.16 24.17 24.93
C LEU A 202 8.47 25.18 23.81
N ALA A 203 8.21 24.84 22.56
CA ALA A 203 8.40 25.74 21.43
C ALA A 203 7.45 26.96 21.49
N ARG A 204 6.19 26.77 21.87
CA ARG A 204 5.22 27.85 22.09
C ARG A 204 5.68 28.79 23.18
N LYS A 205 6.16 28.24 24.30
CA LYS A 205 6.69 29.03 25.39
C LYS A 205 7.94 29.82 24.97
N SER A 206 8.83 29.20 24.21
CA SER A 206 10.03 29.85 23.67
C SER A 206 9.69 31.01 22.73
N GLU A 207 8.71 30.80 21.80
CA GLU A 207 8.25 31.85 20.90
C GLU A 207 7.68 33.03 21.69
N TRP A 208 6.79 32.78 22.65
CA TRP A 208 6.20 33.82 23.48
C TRP A 208 7.27 34.62 24.24
N LEU A 209 8.26 33.95 24.86
CA LEU A 209 9.36 34.62 25.56
C LEU A 209 10.20 35.50 24.63
N ASN A 210 10.53 35.02 23.43
CA ASN A 210 11.31 35.79 22.46
C ASN A 210 10.49 36.96 21.87
N GLU A 211 9.19 36.80 21.68
CA GLU A 211 8.28 37.87 21.28
C GLU A 211 8.28 39.01 22.33
N VAL A 212 8.11 38.66 23.61
CA VAL A 212 8.14 39.66 24.72
C VAL A 212 9.49 40.39 24.77
N ARG A 213 10.59 39.63 24.69
CA ARG A 213 11.95 40.23 24.69
C ARG A 213 12.17 41.15 23.49
N TYR A 214 11.71 40.76 22.31
CA TYR A 214 11.78 41.60 21.11
C TYR A 214 10.93 42.88 21.25
N ARG A 215 9.71 42.78 21.77
CA ARG A 215 8.83 43.95 22.00
C ARG A 215 9.45 44.95 22.93
N HIS A 216 10.20 44.50 23.92
CA HIS A 216 10.94 45.35 24.86
C HIS A 216 12.34 45.79 24.35
N GLY A 217 12.70 45.45 23.11
CA GLY A 217 13.98 45.84 22.52
C GLY A 217 15.21 45.07 23.05
N ALA A 218 14.99 43.99 23.82
CA ALA A 218 16.07 43.25 24.48
C ALA A 218 16.78 42.27 23.55
N VAL A 219 16.16 41.88 22.42
CA VAL A 219 16.72 40.96 21.41
C VAL A 219 16.36 41.40 19.98
N ARG A 220 17.13 40.93 19.01
CA ARG A 220 16.88 41.17 17.57
C ARG A 220 15.65 40.38 17.14
N ILE A 221 15.00 40.83 16.04
CA ILE A 221 13.84 40.16 15.46
C ILE A 221 14.13 38.72 15.02
N SER A 222 15.37 38.43 14.59
CA SER A 222 15.79 37.11 14.16
C SER A 222 15.54 36.05 15.24
N PHE A 223 15.79 36.34 16.52
CA PHE A 223 15.52 35.38 17.59
C PHE A 223 14.03 35.05 17.76
N TRP A 224 13.14 35.99 17.51
CA TRP A 224 11.70 35.74 17.51
C TRP A 224 11.28 34.94 16.28
N LEU A 225 11.76 35.29 15.07
CA LEU A 225 11.48 34.57 13.85
C LEU A 225 11.98 33.12 13.91
N ASP A 226 13.17 32.89 14.46
CA ASP A 226 13.72 31.53 14.66
C ASP A 226 12.84 30.73 15.65
N ALA A 227 12.36 31.36 16.72
CA ALA A 227 11.47 30.67 17.66
C ALA A 227 10.10 30.37 17.05
N GLN A 228 9.57 31.27 16.22
CA GLN A 228 8.34 31.05 15.45
C GLN A 228 8.47 29.90 14.47
N GLU A 229 9.59 29.83 13.77
CA GLU A 229 9.86 28.72 12.84
C GLU A 229 9.99 27.39 13.58
N LYS A 230 10.67 27.34 14.73
CA LYS A 230 10.76 26.14 15.57
C LYS A 230 9.38 25.68 16.05
N ARG A 231 8.50 26.60 16.48
CA ARG A 231 7.13 26.24 16.84
C ARG A 231 6.37 25.67 15.65
N ARG A 232 6.45 26.31 14.47
CA ARG A 232 5.80 25.84 13.23
C ARG A 232 6.28 24.44 12.86
N GLN A 233 7.59 24.18 12.95
CA GLN A 233 8.16 22.86 12.69
C GLN A 233 7.68 21.81 13.71
N ALA A 234 7.54 22.18 14.98
CA ALA A 234 7.01 21.29 16.00
C ALA A 234 5.53 20.95 15.75
N GLU A 235 4.71 21.91 15.30
CA GLU A 235 3.32 21.68 14.90
C GLU A 235 3.24 20.72 13.69
N LEU A 236 4.03 20.98 12.66
CA LEU A 236 4.06 20.10 11.48
C LEU A 236 4.46 18.66 11.83
N ARG A 237 5.48 18.48 12.69
CA ARG A 237 5.89 17.12 13.12
C ARG A 237 4.81 16.39 13.91
N LEU A 238 4.03 17.12 14.72
CA LEU A 238 2.89 16.54 15.42
C LEU A 238 1.77 16.13 14.44
N ASP A 239 1.48 16.96 13.45
CA ASP A 239 0.50 16.65 12.41
C ASP A 239 0.95 15.49 11.50
N GLU A 240 2.24 15.44 11.13
CA GLU A 240 2.84 14.31 10.41
C GLU A 240 2.75 13.01 11.24
N ASN A 241 3.03 13.06 12.53
CA ASN A 241 2.86 11.91 13.40
C ASN A 241 1.41 11.43 13.39
N ARG A 242 0.45 12.35 13.46
CA ARG A 242 -0.97 12.04 13.39
C ARG A 242 -1.35 11.41 12.06
N PHE A 243 -0.86 11.94 10.97
CA PHE A 243 -1.06 11.36 9.64
C PHE A 243 -0.49 9.94 9.53
N ASN A 244 0.74 9.74 10.02
CA ASN A 244 1.38 8.43 10.07
C ASN A 244 0.60 7.41 10.93
N GLN A 245 -0.02 7.85 12.03
CA GLN A 245 -0.91 6.99 12.82
C GLN A 245 -2.14 6.54 12.02
N LEU A 246 -2.76 7.44 11.24
CA LEU A 246 -3.90 7.12 10.37
C LEU A 246 -3.50 6.18 9.24
N GLN A 247 -2.38 6.44 8.57
CA GLN A 247 -1.84 5.56 7.54
C GLN A 247 -1.52 4.16 8.09
N ASN A 248 -0.86 4.10 9.25
CA ASN A 248 -0.54 2.83 9.88
C ASN A 248 -1.80 2.06 10.31
N LEU A 249 -2.83 2.75 10.76
CA LEU A 249 -4.12 2.13 11.04
C LEU A 249 -4.72 1.50 9.76
N ALA A 250 -4.74 2.23 8.65
CA ALA A 250 -5.21 1.70 7.37
C ALA A 250 -4.38 0.49 6.91
N LYS A 251 -3.04 0.54 7.10
CA LYS A 251 -2.15 -0.58 6.82
C LYS A 251 -2.49 -1.80 7.69
N ILE A 252 -2.72 -1.62 8.99
CA ILE A 252 -3.14 -2.71 9.88
C ILE A 252 -4.44 -3.36 9.39
N TYR A 253 -5.44 -2.57 8.97
CA TYR A 253 -6.68 -3.11 8.40
C TYR A 253 -6.44 -3.93 7.13
N LEU A 254 -5.56 -3.44 6.26
CA LEU A 254 -5.18 -4.15 5.02
C LEU A 254 -4.49 -5.49 5.33
N GLU A 255 -3.54 -5.48 6.27
CA GLU A 255 -2.80 -6.69 6.67
C GLU A 255 -3.72 -7.74 7.33
N PHE A 256 -4.84 -7.32 7.90
CA PHE A 256 -5.87 -8.21 8.46
C PHE A 256 -6.91 -8.68 7.42
N GLY A 257 -6.66 -8.45 6.13
CA GLY A 257 -7.55 -8.87 5.07
C GLY A 257 -8.82 -8.02 4.93
N GLY A 258 -8.79 -6.76 5.38
CA GLY A 258 -9.91 -5.82 5.22
C GLY A 258 -11.11 -6.06 6.13
N ALA A 259 -10.97 -6.86 7.19
CA ALA A 259 -12.07 -7.12 8.13
C ALA A 259 -12.46 -5.84 8.87
N SER A 260 -13.69 -5.39 8.70
CA SER A 260 -14.25 -4.20 9.34
C SER A 260 -14.60 -4.39 10.82
N THR A 261 -14.50 -5.61 11.33
CA THR A 261 -14.83 -5.94 12.71
C THR A 261 -13.59 -6.44 13.44
N PHE A 262 -13.00 -5.55 14.24
CA PHE A 262 -12.17 -5.99 15.35
C PHE A 262 -13.08 -6.51 16.45
N PRO A 263 -12.83 -7.68 17.01
CA PRO A 263 -13.50 -8.12 18.21
C PRO A 263 -13.16 -7.24 19.42
#